data_b327177952e97bed3efe25e685ad5488
#
_entry.id   b327177952e97bed3efe25e685ad5488
#
_cell.length_a   1.000
_cell.length_b   1.000
_cell.length_c   1.000
_cell.angle_alpha   90.00
_cell.angle_beta   90.00
_cell.angle_gamma   90.00
#
_symmetry.space_group_name_H-M   'P 1'
#
loop_
_entity.id
_entity.type
_entity.pdbx_description
1 polymer ?
#
loop_
_entity_poly.entity_id
_entity_poly.type
_entity_poly.pdbx_seq_one_letter_code
_entity_poly.pdbx_strand_id
1 'polypeptide(L)'
;GDVLKVQLDKLGFELRGEFASLGSEIVLDLVPHPRWRRVANGELIACGEVATLVPDVVAIRDIGCGDLEFCIYDAKYYTPVLGNAVCGVPGVESVAKQFLYQSAYRRFVEEHGFSRVRNTFLVPSDKQVFEKMGTVDFPRVIDTSGLPFSDVVEMWSLPAKDIFESYLKETRLI
;
A
#
# COMPACT_ATOMS: atom_id res chain seq x y z
N GLY A 1 4.71 -8.81 9.86
CA GLY A 1 4.81 -8.11 11.15
C GLY A 1 6.21 -7.65 11.46
N ASP A 2 7.18 -8.54 11.40
CA ASP A 2 8.55 -8.26 11.86
C ASP A 2 9.29 -7.19 11.03
N VAL A 3 9.00 -7.09 9.74
CA VAL A 3 9.69 -6.11 8.86
C VAL A 3 9.32 -4.69 9.24
N LEU A 4 8.05 -4.42 9.43
CA LEU A 4 7.58 -3.08 9.80
C LEU A 4 8.06 -2.69 11.19
N LYS A 5 8.05 -3.61 12.16
CA LYS A 5 8.57 -3.39 13.50
C LYS A 5 10.04 -3.01 13.47
N VAL A 6 10.87 -3.75 12.73
CA VAL A 6 12.28 -3.44 12.57
C VAL A 6 12.50 -2.07 11.92
N GLN A 7 11.63 -1.68 10.98
CA GLN A 7 11.68 -0.33 10.38
C GLN A 7 11.30 0.76 11.39
N LEU A 8 10.21 0.57 12.12
CA LEU A 8 9.79 1.52 13.16
C LEU A 8 10.88 1.73 14.20
N ASP A 9 11.47 0.64 14.70
CA ASP A 9 12.54 0.69 15.70
C ASP A 9 13.79 1.39 15.15
N LYS A 10 14.19 1.12 13.91
CA LYS A 10 15.35 1.76 13.27
C LYS A 10 15.18 3.25 13.01
N LEU A 11 13.96 3.68 12.70
CA LEU A 11 13.63 5.07 12.43
C LEU A 11 13.32 5.85 13.71
N GLY A 12 13.26 5.19 14.87
CA GLY A 12 12.81 5.80 16.11
C GLY A 12 11.37 6.28 16.03
N PHE A 13 10.55 5.63 15.20
CA PHE A 13 9.18 6.03 14.94
C PHE A 13 8.27 5.54 16.05
N GLU A 14 7.58 6.45 16.70
CA GLU A 14 6.61 6.15 17.75
C GLU A 14 5.18 6.26 17.23
N LEU A 15 4.37 5.23 17.50
CA LEU A 15 2.94 5.27 17.23
C LEU A 15 2.26 6.29 18.16
N ARG A 16 1.36 7.09 17.61
CA ARG A 16 0.70 8.21 18.30
C ARG A 16 -0.81 8.03 18.38
N GLY A 17 -1.44 8.80 19.25
CA GLY A 17 -2.88 8.88 19.39
C GLY A 17 -3.53 7.54 19.65
N GLU A 18 -4.59 7.23 18.93
CA GLU A 18 -5.30 5.95 19.05
C GLU A 18 -4.44 4.74 18.65
N PHE A 19 -3.35 4.97 17.89
CA PHE A 19 -2.45 3.92 17.45
C PHE A 19 -1.34 3.60 18.45
N ALA A 20 -1.17 4.39 19.51
CA ALA A 20 -0.11 4.22 20.48
C ALA A 20 -0.11 2.87 21.21
N SER A 21 -1.28 2.24 21.33
CA SER A 21 -1.43 0.92 21.95
C SER A 21 -1.29 -0.24 20.96
N LEU A 22 -1.17 0.06 19.66
CA LEU A 22 -1.09 -0.94 18.61
C LEU A 22 0.35 -1.43 18.46
N GLY A 23 0.53 -2.75 18.34
CA GLY A 23 1.80 -3.31 17.91
C GLY A 23 2.03 -3.07 16.41
N SER A 24 3.27 -3.16 15.96
CA SER A 24 3.64 -3.00 14.56
C SER A 24 2.95 -3.96 13.58
N GLU A 25 2.44 -5.09 14.07
CA GLU A 25 1.70 -6.07 13.27
C GLU A 25 0.34 -5.53 12.83
N ILE A 26 -0.20 -4.57 13.54
CA ILE A 26 -1.58 -4.07 13.38
C ILE A 26 -1.69 -3.02 12.26
N VAL A 27 -0.59 -2.47 11.77
CA VAL A 27 -0.65 -1.51 10.65
C VAL A 27 -1.25 -2.13 9.39
N LEU A 28 -1.04 -3.42 9.14
CA LEU A 28 -1.71 -4.14 8.05
C LEU A 28 -3.21 -4.32 8.30
N ASP A 29 -3.62 -4.42 9.57
CA ASP A 29 -5.01 -4.65 9.97
C ASP A 29 -5.82 -3.34 10.08
N LEU A 30 -5.22 -2.19 9.75
CA LEU A 30 -5.94 -0.90 9.76
C LEU A 30 -6.97 -0.77 8.63
N VAL A 31 -6.94 -1.65 7.63
CA VAL A 31 -7.98 -1.67 6.58
C VAL A 31 -9.29 -2.18 7.17
N PRO A 32 -10.33 -1.36 7.24
CA PRO A 32 -11.57 -1.74 7.93
C PRO A 32 -12.26 -2.94 7.28
N HIS A 33 -12.82 -3.81 8.09
CA HIS A 33 -13.63 -4.92 7.61
C HIS A 33 -14.99 -4.43 7.09
N PRO A 34 -15.46 -4.92 5.93
CA PRO A 34 -16.81 -4.64 5.44
C PRO A 34 -17.86 -5.17 6.42
N ARG A 35 -18.80 -4.29 6.81
CA ARG A 35 -19.89 -4.62 7.73
C ARG A 35 -21.18 -4.85 6.98
N TRP A 36 -21.72 -6.06 7.11
CA TRP A 36 -23.00 -6.40 6.52
C TRP A 36 -24.15 -6.18 7.48
N ARG A 37 -25.25 -5.64 6.97
CA ARG A 37 -26.49 -5.42 7.70
C ARG A 37 -27.66 -5.91 6.87
N ARG A 38 -28.63 -6.56 7.51
CA ARG A 38 -29.91 -6.93 6.87
C ARG A 38 -31.03 -6.02 7.34
N VAL A 39 -32.04 -5.89 6.52
CA VAL A 39 -33.29 -5.21 6.93
C VAL A 39 -34.21 -6.25 7.57
N ALA A 40 -34.70 -5.97 8.77
CA ALA A 40 -35.73 -6.73 9.44
C ALA A 40 -36.66 -5.75 10.18
N ASN A 41 -37.97 -5.84 9.92
CA ASN A 41 -38.98 -4.95 10.48
C ASN A 41 -38.72 -3.45 10.27
N GLY A 42 -38.10 -3.09 9.12
CA GLY A 42 -37.74 -1.71 8.79
C GLY A 42 -36.46 -1.20 9.43
N GLU A 43 -35.76 -2.02 10.22
CA GLU A 43 -34.50 -1.66 10.87
C GLU A 43 -33.29 -2.37 10.26
N LEU A 44 -32.10 -1.73 10.33
CA LEU A 44 -30.84 -2.31 9.93
C LEU A 44 -30.21 -3.09 11.09
N ILE A 45 -30.14 -4.40 10.97
CA ILE A 45 -29.54 -5.31 11.95
C ILE A 45 -28.18 -5.76 11.47
N ALA A 46 -27.15 -5.63 12.29
CA ALA A 46 -25.80 -6.12 12.00
C ALA A 46 -25.81 -7.65 11.82
N CYS A 47 -25.20 -8.11 10.73
CA CYS A 47 -25.03 -9.54 10.44
C CYS A 47 -23.61 -10.04 10.72
N GLY A 48 -22.64 -9.13 10.78
CA GLY A 48 -21.24 -9.48 11.01
C GLY A 48 -20.30 -8.78 10.02
N GLU A 49 -19.06 -9.15 10.11
CA GLU A 49 -17.96 -8.67 9.26
C GLU A 49 -17.43 -9.83 8.41
N VAL A 50 -16.90 -9.48 7.25
CA VAL A 50 -16.20 -10.43 6.37
C VAL A 50 -14.75 -10.04 6.25
N ALA A 51 -13.93 -10.93 5.68
CA ALA A 51 -12.53 -10.65 5.42
C ALA A 51 -12.35 -9.32 4.64
N THR A 52 -11.35 -8.56 5.04
CA THR A 52 -11.00 -7.30 4.38
C THR A 52 -9.87 -7.49 3.39
N LEU A 53 -9.57 -6.43 2.67
CA LEU A 53 -8.40 -6.34 1.81
C LEU A 53 -7.17 -6.09 2.69
N VAL A 54 -6.08 -6.79 2.38
CA VAL A 54 -4.78 -6.60 3.04
C VAL A 54 -3.75 -6.25 1.95
N PRO A 55 -3.00 -5.16 2.09
CA PRO A 55 -1.90 -4.87 1.18
C PRO A 55 -0.77 -5.87 1.38
N ASP A 56 -0.03 -6.18 0.32
CA ASP A 56 1.07 -7.16 0.41
C ASP A 56 2.19 -6.63 1.30
N VAL A 57 2.54 -5.34 1.16
CA VAL A 57 3.58 -4.70 1.98
C VAL A 57 3.20 -3.26 2.30
N VAL A 58 3.40 -2.89 3.56
CA VAL A 58 3.41 -1.50 4.01
C VAL A 58 4.78 -1.18 4.58
N ALA A 59 5.33 -0.03 4.24
CA ALA A 59 6.64 0.40 4.70
C ALA A 59 6.67 1.90 5.02
N ILE A 60 7.58 2.27 5.91
CA ILE A 60 7.88 3.66 6.23
C ILE A 60 9.32 3.94 5.78
N ARG A 61 9.52 5.03 5.07
CA ARG A 61 10.82 5.43 4.56
C ARG A 61 11.19 6.82 5.05
N ASP A 62 12.42 6.99 5.48
CA ASP A 62 13.04 8.29 5.64
C ASP A 62 13.42 8.81 4.25
N ILE A 63 12.88 9.97 3.88
CA ILE A 63 13.18 10.64 2.61
C ILE A 63 14.12 11.85 2.77
N GLY A 64 14.66 12.00 3.97
CA GLY A 64 15.62 13.04 4.33
C GLY A 64 14.97 14.28 4.97
N CYS A 65 15.79 15.10 5.60
CA CYS A 65 15.35 16.33 6.29
C CYS A 65 14.34 16.12 7.42
N GLY A 66 14.21 14.89 7.95
CA GLY A 66 13.21 14.55 8.97
C GLY A 66 11.82 14.20 8.39
N ASP A 67 11.71 14.16 7.08
CA ASP A 67 10.48 13.80 6.41
C ASP A 67 10.34 12.28 6.23
N LEU A 68 9.12 11.78 6.45
CA LEU A 68 8.79 10.36 6.31
C LEU A 68 7.76 10.14 5.20
N GLU A 69 7.97 9.09 4.43
CA GLU A 69 7.07 8.61 3.38
C GLU A 69 6.39 7.31 3.84
N PHE A 70 5.06 7.27 3.72
CA PHE A 70 4.28 6.06 3.92
C PHE A 70 4.09 5.34 2.59
N CYS A 71 4.54 4.08 2.50
CA CYS A 71 4.55 3.32 1.26
C CYS A 71 3.58 2.13 1.33
N ILE A 72 2.75 1.99 0.31
CA ILE A 72 1.86 0.86 0.10
C ILE A 72 2.31 0.15 -1.18
N TYR A 73 2.67 -1.12 -1.06
CA TYR A 73 3.10 -1.93 -2.19
C TYR A 73 2.17 -3.12 -2.38
N ASP A 74 1.89 -3.42 -3.64
CA ASP A 74 1.11 -4.56 -4.05
C ASP A 74 1.84 -5.27 -5.20
N ALA A 75 2.23 -6.52 -4.96
CA ALA A 75 2.99 -7.32 -5.92
C ALA A 75 2.07 -7.92 -6.97
N LYS A 76 2.45 -7.82 -8.23
CA LYS A 76 1.68 -8.33 -9.36
C LYS A 76 2.56 -9.15 -10.29
N TYR A 77 2.10 -10.33 -10.62
CA TYR A 77 2.80 -11.23 -11.56
C TYR A 77 2.32 -10.99 -13.00
N TYR A 78 2.44 -9.73 -13.43
CA TYR A 78 2.12 -9.31 -14.79
C TYR A 78 3.38 -9.01 -15.59
N THR A 79 3.24 -9.03 -16.92
CA THR A 79 4.27 -8.55 -17.85
C THR A 79 3.70 -7.33 -18.56
N PRO A 80 3.77 -6.14 -17.94
CA PRO A 80 3.11 -4.96 -18.46
C PRO A 80 3.81 -4.42 -19.72
N VAL A 81 2.99 -4.05 -20.70
CA VAL A 81 3.42 -3.31 -21.88
C VAL A 81 2.69 -1.97 -21.88
N LEU A 82 3.47 -0.89 -21.74
CA LEU A 82 3.00 0.49 -21.78
C LEU A 82 3.58 1.17 -23.02
N GLY A 83 2.83 1.16 -24.11
CA GLY A 83 3.22 1.73 -25.39
C GLY A 83 2.01 2.24 -26.16
N ASN A 84 1.98 2.05 -27.49
CA ASN A 84 0.83 2.40 -28.33
C ASN A 84 -0.43 1.59 -27.96
N ALA A 85 -0.23 0.42 -27.35
CA ALA A 85 -1.28 -0.37 -26.70
C ALA A 85 -0.88 -0.64 -25.26
N VAL A 86 -1.88 -0.74 -24.39
CA VAL A 86 -1.70 -1.10 -22.98
C VAL A 86 -2.21 -2.52 -22.78
N CYS A 87 -1.34 -3.43 -22.35
CA CYS A 87 -1.71 -4.80 -22.02
C CYS A 87 -0.85 -5.37 -20.89
N GLY A 88 -1.29 -6.48 -20.31
CA GLY A 88 -0.59 -7.13 -19.20
C GLY A 88 -0.46 -6.25 -17.95
N VAL A 89 -1.38 -5.30 -17.74
CA VAL A 89 -1.39 -4.40 -16.59
C VAL A 89 -2.44 -4.83 -15.56
N PRO A 90 -2.31 -4.40 -14.28
CA PRO A 90 -3.35 -4.59 -13.28
C PRO A 90 -4.70 -4.03 -13.76
N GLY A 91 -5.76 -4.83 -13.59
CA GLY A 91 -7.11 -4.40 -13.92
C GLY A 91 -7.67 -3.33 -12.97
N VAL A 92 -8.83 -2.78 -13.35
CA VAL A 92 -9.52 -1.72 -12.61
C VAL A 92 -9.73 -2.04 -11.13
N GLU A 93 -10.03 -3.30 -10.80
CA GLU A 93 -10.18 -3.73 -9.41
C GLU A 93 -8.90 -3.56 -8.59
N SER A 94 -7.74 -3.94 -9.17
CA SER A 94 -6.45 -3.79 -8.51
C SER A 94 -6.12 -2.31 -8.29
N VAL A 95 -6.37 -1.48 -9.28
CA VAL A 95 -6.16 -0.02 -9.17
C VAL A 95 -7.08 0.57 -8.10
N ALA A 96 -8.37 0.21 -8.09
CA ALA A 96 -9.32 0.66 -7.08
C ALA A 96 -8.91 0.24 -5.66
N LYS A 97 -8.40 -1.00 -5.50
CA LYS A 97 -7.87 -1.48 -4.22
C LYS A 97 -6.75 -0.61 -3.67
N GLN A 98 -5.83 -0.15 -4.52
CA GLN A 98 -4.73 0.71 -4.09
C GLN A 98 -5.23 2.04 -3.51
N PHE A 99 -6.23 2.66 -4.14
CA PHE A 99 -6.84 3.88 -3.60
C PHE A 99 -7.66 3.62 -2.34
N LEU A 100 -8.30 2.44 -2.25
CA LEU A 100 -8.99 2.03 -1.03
C LEU A 100 -8.03 1.85 0.14
N TYR A 101 -6.86 1.24 -0.07
CA TYR A 101 -5.80 1.15 0.93
C TYR A 101 -5.36 2.54 1.38
N GLN A 102 -5.06 3.43 0.45
CA GLN A 102 -4.67 4.79 0.78
C GLN A 102 -5.74 5.51 1.62
N SER A 103 -7.00 5.33 1.26
CA SER A 103 -8.14 5.87 2.02
C SER A 103 -8.26 5.28 3.43
N ALA A 104 -8.02 3.97 3.57
CA ALA A 104 -8.06 3.28 4.85
C ALA A 104 -6.95 3.74 5.81
N TYR A 105 -5.76 4.03 5.27
CA TYR A 105 -4.62 4.54 6.05
C TYR A 105 -4.65 6.06 6.27
N ARG A 106 -5.63 6.78 5.72
CA ARG A 106 -5.70 8.26 5.80
C ARG A 106 -5.48 8.76 7.22
N ARG A 107 -6.24 8.28 8.17
CA ARG A 107 -6.16 8.72 9.56
C ARG A 107 -4.79 8.44 10.20
N PHE A 108 -4.23 7.26 9.93
CA PHE A 108 -2.89 6.90 10.39
C PHE A 108 -1.82 7.85 9.84
N VAL A 109 -1.87 8.12 8.54
CA VAL A 109 -0.94 9.01 7.84
C VAL A 109 -1.02 10.45 8.37
N GLU A 110 -2.24 10.98 8.54
CA GLU A 110 -2.46 12.34 9.04
C GLU A 110 -1.98 12.49 10.49
N GLU A 111 -2.29 11.54 11.37
CA GLU A 111 -1.94 11.60 12.78
C GLU A 111 -0.43 11.50 13.02
N HIS A 112 0.28 10.77 12.17
CA HIS A 112 1.73 10.64 12.27
C HIS A 112 2.52 11.69 11.46
N GLY A 113 1.83 12.54 10.68
CA GLY A 113 2.45 13.65 9.96
C GLY A 113 3.38 13.22 8.84
N PHE A 114 3.03 12.16 8.11
CA PHE A 114 3.79 11.77 6.92
C PHE A 114 3.74 12.86 5.86
N SER A 115 4.90 13.18 5.28
CA SER A 115 5.03 14.19 4.24
C SER A 115 4.48 13.72 2.89
N ARG A 116 4.46 12.39 2.68
CA ARG A 116 4.05 11.78 1.43
C ARG A 116 3.54 10.36 1.60
N VAL A 117 2.57 9.99 0.78
CA VAL A 117 2.14 8.61 0.57
C VAL A 117 2.58 8.16 -0.81
N ARG A 118 3.22 7.00 -0.88
CA ARG A 118 3.56 6.33 -2.14
C ARG A 118 2.68 5.09 -2.29
N ASN A 119 2.06 4.96 -3.45
CA ASN A 119 1.20 3.85 -3.78
C ASN A 119 1.72 3.17 -5.03
N THR A 120 2.07 1.88 -4.96
CA THR A 120 2.93 1.26 -5.98
C THR A 120 2.55 -0.18 -6.28
N PHE A 121 2.43 -0.50 -7.56
CA PHE A 121 2.50 -1.87 -8.07
C PHE A 121 3.95 -2.28 -8.33
N LEU A 122 4.32 -3.45 -7.84
CA LEU A 122 5.62 -4.07 -8.09
C LEU A 122 5.45 -5.26 -9.02
N VAL A 123 6.16 -5.27 -10.15
CA VAL A 123 6.11 -6.36 -11.12
C VAL A 123 7.50 -6.95 -11.36
N PRO A 124 7.65 -8.27 -11.50
CA PRO A 124 8.93 -8.88 -11.79
C PRO A 124 9.40 -8.55 -13.21
N SER A 125 10.71 -8.44 -13.39
CA SER A 125 11.34 -8.17 -14.68
C SER A 125 12.61 -8.99 -14.82
N ASP A 126 12.90 -9.40 -16.06
CA ASP A 126 14.19 -10.02 -16.43
C ASP A 126 15.33 -9.01 -16.49
N LYS A 127 15.00 -7.72 -16.53
CA LYS A 127 16.00 -6.65 -16.47
C LYS A 127 16.66 -6.63 -15.09
N GLN A 128 17.95 -6.35 -15.05
CA GLN A 128 18.74 -6.21 -13.83
C GLN A 128 18.64 -4.81 -13.21
N VAL A 129 17.54 -4.09 -13.46
CA VAL A 129 17.36 -2.69 -13.05
C VAL A 129 16.00 -2.51 -12.41
N PHE A 130 15.99 -1.84 -11.25
CA PHE A 130 14.79 -1.33 -10.64
C PHE A 130 14.34 -0.08 -11.39
N GLU A 131 13.23 -0.13 -12.10
CA GLU A 131 12.81 0.90 -13.05
C GLU A 131 11.35 1.27 -12.88
N LYS A 132 11.06 2.57 -12.85
CA LYS A 132 9.68 3.06 -12.94
C LYS A 132 9.17 2.88 -14.36
N MET A 133 8.13 2.08 -14.51
CA MET A 133 7.51 1.78 -15.81
C MET A 133 6.44 2.81 -16.21
N GLY A 134 5.71 3.33 -15.23
CA GLY A 134 4.63 4.28 -15.48
C GLY A 134 3.77 4.54 -14.26
N THR A 135 2.61 5.13 -14.51
CA THR A 135 1.58 5.42 -13.50
C THR A 135 0.20 5.13 -14.03
N VAL A 136 -0.74 4.91 -13.14
CA VAL A 136 -2.17 4.85 -13.42
C VAL A 136 -2.92 5.73 -12.44
N ASP A 137 -3.92 6.44 -12.93
CA ASP A 137 -4.83 7.28 -12.16
C ASP A 137 -6.30 6.97 -12.45
N PHE A 138 -7.17 7.53 -11.62
CA PHE A 138 -8.62 7.55 -11.82
C PHE A 138 -9.12 9.00 -11.91
N PRO A 139 -9.00 9.63 -13.08
CA PRO A 139 -9.39 11.04 -13.24
C PRO A 139 -10.84 11.26 -12.82
N ARG A 140 -11.08 12.27 -11.98
CA ARG A 140 -12.40 12.69 -11.47
C ARG A 140 -13.10 11.70 -10.53
N VAL A 141 -12.51 10.55 -10.26
CA VAL A 141 -13.07 9.55 -9.33
C VAL A 141 -12.39 9.65 -7.97
N ILE A 142 -11.08 9.85 -7.98
CA ILE A 142 -10.27 9.98 -6.77
C ILE A 142 -9.94 11.45 -6.58
N ASP A 143 -10.47 12.03 -5.51
CA ASP A 143 -10.07 13.35 -5.04
C ASP A 143 -9.00 13.18 -3.96
N THR A 144 -7.78 13.50 -4.34
CA THR A 144 -6.62 13.53 -3.44
C THR A 144 -6.16 14.97 -3.18
N SER A 145 -7.06 15.94 -3.36
CA SER A 145 -6.79 17.35 -3.08
C SER A 145 -6.45 17.57 -1.62
N GLY A 146 -5.28 17.20 -1.27
CA GLY A 146 -4.73 17.31 0.08
C GLY A 146 -3.51 16.41 0.22
N LEU A 147 -2.34 17.02 0.26
CA LEU A 147 -1.15 16.33 0.73
C LEU A 147 -1.45 15.64 2.07
N PRO A 148 -0.93 14.46 2.29
CA PRO A 148 0.19 13.83 1.57
C PRO A 148 -0.19 12.75 0.54
N PHE A 149 -1.45 12.62 0.17
CA PHE A 149 -1.97 11.50 -0.61
C PHE A 149 -1.62 11.60 -2.10
N SER A 150 -1.39 10.43 -2.72
CA SER A 150 -1.08 10.33 -4.13
C SER A 150 -2.35 10.22 -4.97
N ASP A 151 -2.41 10.92 -6.09
CA ASP A 151 -3.46 10.82 -7.12
C ASP A 151 -3.15 9.74 -8.17
N VAL A 152 -1.99 9.13 -8.08
CA VAL A 152 -1.54 8.06 -8.97
C VAL A 152 -1.07 6.84 -8.21
N VAL A 153 -1.17 5.68 -8.85
CA VAL A 153 -0.46 4.46 -8.46
C VAL A 153 0.73 4.31 -9.40
N GLU A 154 1.91 4.26 -8.85
CA GLU A 154 3.13 4.03 -9.62
C GLU A 154 3.25 2.54 -9.99
N MET A 155 3.89 2.23 -11.10
CA MET A 155 4.27 0.88 -11.48
C MET A 155 5.79 0.80 -11.63
N TRP A 156 6.40 -0.13 -10.88
CA TRP A 156 7.83 -0.34 -10.87
C TRP A 156 8.18 -1.79 -11.19
N SER A 157 9.18 -1.99 -12.03
CA SER A 157 9.75 -3.30 -12.28
C SER A 157 10.88 -3.61 -11.30
N LEU A 158 10.90 -4.85 -10.82
CA LEU A 158 11.92 -5.39 -9.93
C LEU A 158 12.71 -6.48 -10.65
N PRO A 159 14.04 -6.52 -10.51
CA PRO A 159 14.84 -7.65 -10.98
C PRO A 159 14.38 -8.95 -10.32
N ALA A 160 13.75 -9.84 -11.10
CA ALA A 160 13.22 -11.09 -10.57
C ALA A 160 14.32 -11.96 -9.93
N LYS A 161 15.52 -11.94 -10.51
CA LYS A 161 16.68 -12.66 -9.97
C LYS A 161 17.03 -12.20 -8.56
N ASP A 162 17.06 -10.89 -8.32
CA ASP A 162 17.43 -10.35 -7.01
C ASP A 162 16.37 -10.68 -5.94
N ILE A 163 15.10 -10.72 -6.35
CA ILE A 163 13.99 -11.14 -5.47
C ILE A 163 14.21 -12.62 -5.05
N PHE A 164 14.46 -13.52 -6.01
CA PHE A 164 14.71 -14.92 -5.72
C PHE A 164 15.97 -15.15 -4.89
N GLU A 165 17.05 -14.46 -5.22
CA GLU A 165 18.30 -14.56 -4.45
C GLU A 165 18.15 -14.07 -3.02
N SER A 166 17.42 -13.00 -2.80
CA SER A 166 17.12 -12.50 -1.46
C SER A 166 16.26 -13.46 -0.66
N TYR A 167 15.25 -14.05 -1.31
CA TYR A 167 14.42 -15.07 -0.68
C TYR A 167 15.24 -16.29 -0.25
N LEU A 168 16.12 -16.77 -1.14
CA LEU A 168 16.97 -17.95 -0.87
C LEU A 168 18.03 -17.70 0.22
N LYS A 169 18.48 -16.45 0.36
CA LYS A 169 19.49 -16.08 1.36
C LYS A 169 18.87 -15.60 2.68
N GLU A 170 17.54 -15.63 2.81
CA GLU A 170 16.80 -14.97 3.91
C GLU A 170 17.20 -13.51 4.09
N THR A 171 17.77 -12.90 3.05
CA THR A 171 18.25 -11.53 3.08
C THR A 171 17.14 -10.63 2.59
N ARG A 172 16.73 -9.67 3.40
CA ARG A 172 15.65 -8.74 3.06
C ARG A 172 16.14 -7.69 2.05
N LEU A 173 15.38 -7.47 0.99
CA LEU A 173 15.67 -6.51 -0.09
C LEU A 173 15.40 -5.04 0.29
N ILE A 174 14.90 -4.77 1.50
CA ILE A 174 14.45 -3.43 1.90
C ILE A 174 15.07 -3.03 3.24
#